data_4dfd14605650ec1759842742e575b409
#
_entry.id   4dfd14605650ec1759842742e575b409
#
_cell.length_a   1.000
_cell.length_b   1.000
_cell.length_c   1.000
_cell.angle_alpha   90.00
_cell.angle_beta   90.00
_cell.angle_gamma   90.00
#
_symmetry.space_group_name_H-M   'P 1'
#
loop_
_entity.id
_entity.type
_entity.pdbx_description
1 polymer ?
#
loop_
_entity_poly.entity_id
_entity_poly.type
_entity_poly.pdbx_seq_one_letter_code
_entity_poly.pdbx_strand_id
1 'polypeptide(L)'
;NFYFYSFPSLFWGIGYNNAVNNANKSKYNRFQAQIKVDFLLKLVKNLYVGPLVSFDYVHGKDFKKPELLENMAKTTRNISAGMALIYDSRDFLTNAYRGYYLKLEQRFSPSFMGNKYAFSTTDLRASYYHKIWKGGILAGEFHTLINTGDPPWGLMALLGSSYAMRGYYEGRYRDKDLIEIQL
;
A
#
# COMPACT_ATOMS: atom_id res chain seq x y z
N ASN A 1 -12.34 1.68 -7.00
CA ASN A 1 -12.03 2.34 -5.72
C ASN A 1 -11.62 3.79 -5.97
N PHE A 2 -12.21 4.70 -5.20
CA PHE A 2 -11.83 6.12 -5.18
C PHE A 2 -11.38 6.46 -3.76
N TYR A 3 -10.21 7.10 -3.64
CA TYR A 3 -9.65 7.52 -2.36
C TYR A 3 -9.26 8.99 -2.44
N PHE A 4 -9.69 9.75 -1.45
CA PHE A 4 -9.36 11.16 -1.31
C PHE A 4 -8.93 11.46 0.13
N TYR A 5 -7.81 12.14 0.27
CA TYR A 5 -7.24 12.49 1.58
C TYR A 5 -6.66 13.90 1.53
N SER A 6 -7.05 14.74 2.48
CA SER A 6 -6.52 16.09 2.59
C SER A 6 -6.42 16.49 4.06
N PHE A 7 -5.29 16.16 4.72
CA PHE A 7 -5.07 16.45 6.13
C PHE A 7 -3.61 16.77 6.43
N PRO A 8 -3.35 17.51 7.54
CA PRO A 8 -2.01 17.63 8.11
C PRO A 8 -1.48 16.24 8.48
N SER A 9 -0.27 15.94 8.06
CA SER A 9 0.40 14.67 8.28
C SER A 9 1.79 14.90 8.86
N LEU A 10 2.37 13.84 9.40
CA LEU A 10 3.73 13.86 9.91
C LEU A 10 4.65 13.12 8.95
N PHE A 11 5.87 13.62 8.80
CA PHE A 11 6.90 13.07 7.94
C PHE A 11 8.23 12.99 8.70
N TRP A 12 8.90 11.86 8.61
CA TRP A 12 10.21 11.61 9.23
C TRP A 12 11.33 11.47 8.21
N GLY A 13 11.01 11.50 6.92
CA GLY A 13 11.95 11.20 5.83
C GLY A 13 11.71 9.81 5.26
N ILE A 14 12.67 9.37 4.46
CA ILE A 14 12.68 8.08 3.78
C ILE A 14 13.71 7.18 4.47
N GLY A 15 13.41 5.89 4.59
CA GLY A 15 14.27 4.89 5.19
C GLY A 15 14.20 4.80 6.71
N TYR A 16 14.70 3.67 7.23
CA TYR A 16 14.66 3.33 8.66
C TYR A 16 15.41 4.34 9.53
N ASN A 17 16.61 4.77 9.12
CA ASN A 17 17.45 5.67 9.91
C ASN A 17 16.79 7.04 10.16
N ASN A 18 16.05 7.54 9.17
CA ASN A 18 15.27 8.77 9.32
C ASN A 18 14.06 8.55 10.24
N ALA A 19 13.39 7.41 10.11
CA ALA A 19 12.18 7.09 10.85
C ALA A 19 12.40 6.93 12.37
N VAL A 20 13.54 6.36 12.80
CA VAL A 20 13.86 6.19 14.22
C VAL A 20 14.27 7.49 14.90
N ASN A 21 14.80 8.46 14.15
CA ASN A 21 15.22 9.74 14.70
C ASN A 21 14.02 10.67 14.90
N ASN A 22 13.58 10.83 16.14
CA ASN A 22 12.47 11.72 16.48
C ASN A 22 12.73 13.19 16.14
N ALA A 23 13.98 13.62 16.03
CA ALA A 23 14.32 14.98 15.59
C ALA A 23 13.87 15.24 14.15
N ASN A 24 13.75 14.20 13.31
CA ASN A 24 13.28 14.33 11.93
C ASN A 24 11.77 14.55 11.83
N LYS A 25 11.02 14.32 12.91
CA LYS A 25 9.56 14.54 12.91
C LYS A 25 9.22 15.95 12.45
N SER A 26 8.52 16.07 11.33
CA SER A 26 8.10 17.32 10.75
C SER A 26 6.64 17.27 10.29
N LYS A 27 5.97 18.43 10.33
CA LYS A 27 4.59 18.56 9.84
C LYS A 27 4.60 18.94 8.35
N TYR A 28 3.67 18.41 7.61
CA TYR A 28 3.36 18.82 6.24
C TYR A 28 1.85 18.61 5.95
N ASN A 29 1.34 19.26 4.94
CA ASN A 29 -0.03 19.07 4.46
C ASN A 29 0.01 18.09 3.29
N ARG A 30 -0.67 16.94 3.44
CA ARG A 30 -0.79 15.92 2.40
C ARG A 30 -2.13 16.02 1.71
N PHE A 31 -2.08 16.16 0.41
CA PHE A 31 -3.21 15.98 -0.46
C PHE A 31 -2.98 14.73 -1.30
N GLN A 32 -3.92 13.81 -1.31
CA GLN A 32 -3.86 12.59 -2.11
C GLN A 32 -5.20 12.31 -2.75
N ALA A 33 -5.18 12.05 -4.04
CA ALA A 33 -6.32 11.53 -4.79
C ALA A 33 -5.87 10.29 -5.55
N GLN A 34 -6.60 9.20 -5.42
CA GLN A 34 -6.35 7.95 -6.10
C GLN A 34 -7.62 7.42 -6.72
N ILE A 35 -7.52 7.01 -7.97
CA ILE A 35 -8.56 6.25 -8.68
C ILE A 35 -7.95 4.92 -9.08
N LYS A 36 -8.56 3.82 -8.66
CA LYS A 36 -8.14 2.46 -9.01
C LYS A 36 -9.35 1.69 -9.51
N VAL A 37 -9.20 1.14 -10.70
CA VAL A 37 -10.22 0.30 -11.36
C VAL A 37 -9.59 -1.05 -11.65
N ASP A 38 -10.23 -2.09 -11.18
CA ASP A 38 -9.92 -3.48 -11.43
C ASP A 38 -11.14 -4.18 -12.07
N PHE A 39 -10.92 -4.90 -13.13
CA PHE A 39 -11.95 -5.69 -13.80
C PHE A 39 -11.62 -7.17 -13.68
N LEU A 40 -12.25 -7.85 -12.72
CA LEU A 40 -11.94 -9.21 -12.33
C LEU A 40 -12.94 -10.20 -12.97
N LEU A 41 -12.40 -11.17 -13.68
CA LEU A 41 -13.15 -12.29 -14.25
C LEU A 41 -12.94 -13.53 -13.40
N LYS A 42 -14.02 -14.23 -13.10
CA LYS A 42 -13.93 -15.52 -12.41
C LYS A 42 -13.43 -16.59 -13.39
N LEU A 43 -12.24 -17.15 -13.10
CA LEU A 43 -11.68 -18.24 -13.92
C LEU A 43 -12.23 -19.61 -13.49
N VAL A 44 -12.13 -19.88 -12.19
CA VAL A 44 -12.64 -21.10 -11.57
C VAL A 44 -13.26 -20.77 -10.22
N LYS A 45 -13.74 -21.75 -9.50
CA LYS A 45 -14.27 -21.53 -8.15
C LYS A 45 -13.24 -20.80 -7.27
N ASN A 46 -13.65 -19.69 -6.66
CA ASN A 46 -12.85 -18.88 -5.73
C ASN A 46 -11.65 -18.12 -6.36
N LEU A 47 -11.36 -18.28 -7.65
CA LEU A 47 -10.22 -17.64 -8.32
C LEU A 47 -10.70 -16.61 -9.34
N TYR A 48 -10.16 -15.40 -9.20
CA TYR A 48 -10.45 -14.26 -10.06
C TYR A 48 -9.15 -13.67 -10.58
N VAL A 49 -9.13 -13.24 -11.83
CA VAL A 49 -8.00 -12.56 -12.45
C VAL A 49 -8.51 -11.46 -13.37
N GLY A 50 -7.74 -10.42 -13.52
CA GLY A 50 -8.07 -9.39 -14.49
C GLY A 50 -7.16 -8.19 -14.46
N PRO A 51 -7.30 -7.30 -15.47
CA PRO A 51 -6.52 -6.08 -15.56
C PRO A 51 -6.91 -5.09 -14.47
N LEU A 52 -5.93 -4.27 -14.09
CA LEU A 52 -6.13 -3.13 -13.23
C LEU A 52 -5.44 -1.89 -13.81
N VAL A 53 -6.02 -0.74 -13.56
CA VAL A 53 -5.46 0.57 -13.88
C VAL A 53 -5.61 1.46 -12.68
N SER A 54 -4.58 2.24 -12.34
CA SER A 54 -4.70 3.27 -11.32
C SER A 54 -4.11 4.60 -11.77
N PHE A 55 -4.70 5.67 -11.22
CA PHE A 55 -4.19 7.02 -11.27
C PHE A 55 -3.97 7.51 -9.85
N ASP A 56 -2.76 7.95 -9.56
CA ASP A 56 -2.36 8.43 -8.25
C ASP A 56 -1.86 9.87 -8.36
N TYR A 57 -2.42 10.75 -7.54
CA TYR A 57 -1.95 12.12 -7.36
C TYR A 57 -1.64 12.35 -5.90
N VAL A 58 -0.39 12.67 -5.59
CA VAL A 58 0.04 13.00 -4.23
C VAL A 58 0.77 14.34 -4.26
N HIS A 59 0.33 15.28 -3.45
CA HIS A 59 0.96 16.58 -3.29
C HIS A 59 1.26 16.86 -1.83
N GLY A 60 2.52 17.14 -1.53
CA GLY A 60 2.97 17.57 -0.21
C GLY A 60 3.25 19.07 -0.19
N LYS A 61 2.61 19.79 0.73
CA LYS A 61 2.77 21.22 0.91
C LYS A 61 3.27 21.54 2.31
N ASP A 62 3.94 22.67 2.47
CA ASP A 62 4.37 23.22 3.76
C ASP A 62 5.28 22.29 4.60
N PHE A 63 6.19 21.58 3.91
CA PHE A 63 7.19 20.76 4.61
C PHE A 63 8.08 21.65 5.48
N LYS A 64 8.10 21.37 6.78
CA LYS A 64 9.02 22.07 7.71
C LYS A 64 10.47 21.65 7.51
N LYS A 65 10.71 20.45 6.97
CA LYS A 65 12.03 19.87 6.68
C LYS A 65 12.06 19.29 5.27
N PRO A 66 12.14 20.13 4.22
CA PRO A 66 12.11 19.68 2.83
C PRO A 66 13.34 18.85 2.44
N GLU A 67 14.45 18.98 3.16
CA GLU A 67 15.67 18.19 2.97
C GLU A 67 15.43 16.67 3.12
N LEU A 68 14.48 16.27 3.94
CA LEU A 68 14.11 14.86 4.15
C LEU A 68 13.41 14.21 2.94
N LEU A 69 13.07 14.98 1.91
CA LEU A 69 12.55 14.47 0.64
C LEU A 69 13.64 13.98 -0.31
N GLU A 70 14.92 14.11 0.04
CA GLU A 70 16.05 13.64 -0.76
C GLU A 70 16.00 14.13 -2.22
N ASN A 71 15.66 15.41 -2.40
CA ASN A 71 15.49 16.07 -3.71
C ASN A 71 14.31 15.53 -4.57
N MET A 72 13.44 14.70 -4.03
CA MET A 72 12.24 14.26 -4.75
C MET A 72 11.23 15.39 -4.93
N ALA A 73 10.45 15.32 -6.00
CA ALA A 73 9.41 16.31 -6.26
C ALA A 73 8.29 16.24 -5.21
N LYS A 74 7.85 17.39 -4.70
CA LYS A 74 6.73 17.52 -3.76
C LYS A 74 5.41 17.00 -4.33
N THR A 75 5.28 16.98 -5.66
CA THR A 75 4.09 16.49 -6.37
C THR A 75 4.44 15.25 -7.14
N THR A 76 3.64 14.21 -6.96
CA THR A 76 3.69 12.97 -7.71
C THR A 76 2.40 12.81 -8.49
N ARG A 77 2.51 12.56 -9.78
CA ARG A 77 1.44 12.08 -10.66
C ARG A 77 1.89 10.76 -11.23
N ASN A 78 1.06 9.75 -11.13
CA ASN A 78 1.40 8.42 -11.58
C ASN A 78 0.20 7.74 -12.22
N ILE A 79 0.43 7.13 -13.37
CA ILE A 79 -0.52 6.24 -14.05
C ILE A 79 0.11 4.86 -14.06
N SER A 80 -0.59 3.87 -13.57
CA SER A 80 -0.13 2.50 -13.61
C SER A 80 -1.17 1.57 -14.22
N ALA A 81 -0.69 0.55 -14.89
CA ALA A 81 -1.49 -0.54 -15.40
C ALA A 81 -0.87 -1.88 -14.98
N GLY A 82 -1.68 -2.89 -14.84
CA GLY A 82 -1.20 -4.19 -14.39
C GLY A 82 -2.29 -5.25 -14.33
N MET A 83 -2.04 -6.23 -13.50
CA MET A 83 -2.98 -7.34 -13.30
C MET A 83 -3.18 -7.62 -11.82
N ALA A 84 -4.38 -8.09 -11.49
CA ALA A 84 -4.72 -8.58 -10.16
C ALA A 84 -5.17 -10.04 -10.25
N LEU A 85 -4.74 -10.82 -9.27
CA LEU A 85 -5.17 -12.20 -9.05
C LEU A 85 -5.70 -12.29 -7.62
N ILE A 86 -6.91 -12.80 -7.46
CA ILE A 86 -7.55 -12.97 -6.15
C ILE A 86 -8.03 -14.40 -6.01
N TYR A 87 -7.63 -15.05 -4.95
CA TYR A 87 -8.21 -16.33 -4.51
C TYR A 87 -8.89 -16.10 -3.16
N ASP A 88 -10.19 -16.40 -3.08
CA ASP A 88 -10.98 -16.20 -1.87
C ASP A 88 -11.85 -17.44 -1.59
N SER A 89 -11.42 -18.21 -0.59
CA SER A 89 -12.14 -19.41 -0.13
C SER A 89 -12.74 -19.23 1.27
N ARG A 90 -12.80 -18.00 1.78
CA ARG A 90 -13.39 -17.71 3.08
C ARG A 90 -14.87 -18.10 3.09
N ASP A 91 -15.31 -18.61 4.22
CA ASP A 91 -16.73 -18.96 4.44
C ASP A 91 -17.62 -17.71 4.52
N PHE A 92 -17.13 -16.62 5.16
CA PHE A 92 -17.79 -15.31 5.23
C PHE A 92 -16.81 -14.18 4.92
N LEU A 93 -17.23 -13.19 4.14
CA LEU A 93 -16.37 -12.09 3.70
C LEU A 93 -16.00 -11.13 4.84
N THR A 94 -16.96 -10.85 5.72
CA THR A 94 -16.79 -9.85 6.79
C THR A 94 -16.33 -10.42 8.11
N ASN A 95 -16.58 -11.71 8.36
CA ASN A 95 -16.21 -12.39 9.60
C ASN A 95 -15.89 -13.86 9.31
N ALA A 96 -14.71 -14.09 8.75
CA ALA A 96 -14.29 -15.41 8.34
C ALA A 96 -13.95 -16.30 9.54
N TYR A 97 -14.47 -17.51 9.56
CA TYR A 97 -14.14 -18.56 10.52
C TYR A 97 -13.11 -19.54 9.96
N ARG A 98 -13.10 -19.71 8.63
CA ARG A 98 -12.23 -20.66 7.92
C ARG A 98 -11.95 -20.17 6.51
N GLY A 99 -10.79 -20.56 5.99
CA GLY A 99 -10.42 -20.35 4.60
C GLY A 99 -9.22 -19.46 4.40
N TYR A 100 -8.93 -19.19 3.15
CA TYR A 100 -7.78 -18.41 2.69
C TYR A 100 -8.28 -17.23 1.87
N TYR A 101 -7.60 -16.13 2.01
CA TYR A 101 -7.67 -15.00 1.10
C TYR A 101 -6.26 -14.70 0.60
N LEU A 102 -6.08 -14.71 -0.72
CA LEU A 102 -4.83 -14.33 -1.37
C LEU A 102 -5.14 -13.27 -2.41
N LYS A 103 -4.42 -12.16 -2.36
CA LYS A 103 -4.51 -11.11 -3.37
C LYS A 103 -3.10 -10.75 -3.81
N LEU A 104 -2.84 -10.88 -5.11
CA LEU A 104 -1.61 -10.46 -5.76
C LEU A 104 -1.94 -9.39 -6.80
N GLU A 105 -1.31 -8.24 -6.68
CA GLU A 105 -1.37 -7.19 -7.68
C GLU A 105 0.03 -6.88 -8.19
N GLN A 106 0.18 -6.90 -9.50
CA GLN A 106 1.38 -6.43 -10.17
C GLN A 106 1.02 -5.20 -10.98
N ARG A 107 1.66 -4.07 -10.66
CA ARG A 107 1.45 -2.78 -11.32
C ARG A 107 2.75 -2.29 -11.96
N PHE A 108 2.64 -1.74 -13.14
CA PHE A 108 3.74 -1.14 -13.89
C PHE A 108 3.42 0.34 -14.13
N SER A 109 4.38 1.19 -13.83
CA SER A 109 4.32 2.64 -13.99
C SER A 109 5.45 3.10 -14.93
N PRO A 110 5.37 2.80 -16.24
CA PRO A 110 6.43 3.14 -17.18
C PRO A 110 6.40 4.64 -17.52
N SER A 111 7.55 5.19 -17.92
CA SER A 111 7.68 6.59 -18.27
C SER A 111 6.87 7.00 -19.50
N PHE A 112 6.62 6.10 -20.46
CA PHE A 112 5.83 6.39 -21.66
C PHE A 112 4.35 6.72 -21.37
N MET A 113 3.83 6.38 -20.18
CA MET A 113 2.51 6.80 -19.71
C MET A 113 2.49 8.23 -19.12
N GLY A 114 3.58 8.99 -19.27
CA GLY A 114 3.70 10.35 -18.72
C GLY A 114 4.17 10.41 -17.28
N ASN A 115 4.65 9.28 -16.74
CA ASN A 115 5.20 9.22 -15.39
C ASN A 115 6.61 9.82 -15.35
N LYS A 116 6.87 10.64 -14.33
CA LYS A 116 8.21 11.17 -14.07
C LYS A 116 9.18 10.09 -13.59
N TYR A 117 8.66 9.08 -12.87
CA TYR A 117 9.42 8.00 -12.28
C TYR A 117 8.94 6.68 -12.87
N ALA A 118 9.88 5.83 -13.30
CA ALA A 118 9.56 4.50 -13.82
C ALA A 118 9.81 3.46 -12.71
N PHE A 119 8.78 2.73 -12.35
CA PHE A 119 8.86 1.68 -11.32
C PHE A 119 7.76 0.63 -11.51
N SER A 120 7.91 -0.47 -10.83
CA SER A 120 6.83 -1.46 -10.71
C SER A 120 6.56 -1.77 -9.24
N THR A 121 5.31 -2.11 -8.94
CA THR A 121 4.85 -2.44 -7.59
C THR A 121 4.24 -3.82 -7.60
N THR A 122 4.76 -4.70 -6.75
CA THR A 122 4.16 -5.99 -6.41
C THR A 122 3.54 -5.87 -5.02
N ASP A 123 2.24 -6.10 -4.92
CA ASP A 123 1.48 -6.05 -3.66
C ASP A 123 0.84 -7.42 -3.44
N LEU A 124 1.32 -8.16 -2.44
CA LEU A 124 0.81 -9.48 -2.06
C LEU A 124 0.26 -9.44 -0.66
N ARG A 125 -1.01 -9.79 -0.52
CA ARG A 125 -1.68 -10.00 0.76
C ARG A 125 -2.21 -11.41 0.85
N ALA A 126 -1.89 -12.11 1.93
CA ALA A 126 -2.38 -13.44 2.23
C ALA A 126 -2.95 -13.48 3.63
N SER A 127 -4.19 -13.94 3.79
CA SER A 127 -4.82 -14.12 5.10
C SER A 127 -5.31 -15.55 5.24
N TYR A 128 -5.12 -16.10 6.41
CA TYR A 128 -5.56 -17.45 6.77
C TYR A 128 -6.42 -17.42 8.01
N TYR A 129 -7.53 -18.17 7.99
CA TYR A 129 -8.49 -18.28 9.10
C TYR A 129 -8.71 -19.73 9.44
N HIS A 130 -8.56 -20.08 10.71
CA HIS A 130 -8.77 -21.43 11.22
C HIS A 130 -9.54 -21.41 12.53
N LYS A 131 -10.68 -22.10 12.54
CA LYS A 131 -11.46 -22.26 13.75
C LYS A 131 -10.81 -23.34 14.62
N ILE A 132 -10.35 -22.97 15.83
CA ILE A 132 -9.67 -23.88 16.75
C ILE A 132 -10.70 -24.55 17.67
N TRP A 133 -11.62 -23.76 18.28
CA TRP A 133 -12.68 -24.27 19.14
C TRP A 133 -13.97 -23.48 18.96
N LYS A 134 -15.03 -23.83 19.70
CA LYS A 134 -16.31 -23.10 19.67
C LYS A 134 -16.10 -21.69 20.22
N GLY A 135 -16.10 -20.68 19.33
CA GLY A 135 -15.86 -19.26 19.67
C GLY A 135 -14.41 -18.78 19.52
N GLY A 136 -13.44 -19.66 19.22
CA GLY A 136 -12.04 -19.29 19.00
C GLY A 136 -11.61 -19.47 17.54
N ILE A 137 -11.04 -18.43 16.96
CA ILE A 137 -10.50 -18.40 15.60
C ILE A 137 -9.06 -17.93 15.67
N LEU A 138 -8.16 -18.66 15.02
CA LEU A 138 -6.82 -18.19 14.70
C LEU A 138 -6.87 -17.51 13.34
N ALA A 139 -6.45 -16.26 13.28
CA ALA A 139 -6.34 -15.50 12.05
C ALA A 139 -4.92 -14.99 11.89
N GLY A 140 -4.30 -15.25 10.74
CA GLY A 140 -2.99 -14.74 10.38
C GLY A 140 -3.05 -13.96 9.08
N GLU A 141 -2.29 -12.87 8.99
CA GLU A 141 -2.13 -12.09 7.77
C GLU A 141 -0.65 -11.86 7.50
N PHE A 142 -0.29 -12.05 6.23
CA PHE A 142 0.99 -11.68 5.65
C PHE A 142 0.73 -10.64 4.56
N HIS A 143 1.45 -9.53 4.60
CA HIS A 143 1.40 -8.52 3.56
C HIS A 143 2.81 -8.11 3.17
N THR A 144 3.07 -8.02 1.88
CA THR A 144 4.31 -7.47 1.35
C THR A 144 4.02 -6.56 0.17
N LEU A 145 4.70 -5.42 0.15
CA LEU A 145 4.68 -4.48 -0.95
C LEU A 145 6.13 -4.23 -1.37
N ILE A 146 6.46 -4.56 -2.62
CA ILE A 146 7.81 -4.44 -3.18
C ILE A 146 7.76 -3.50 -4.38
N ASN A 147 8.58 -2.46 -4.34
CA ASN A 147 8.75 -1.53 -5.45
C ASN A 147 10.10 -1.71 -6.10
N THR A 148 10.13 -2.04 -7.39
CA THR A 148 11.35 -2.16 -8.19
C THR A 148 11.51 -0.92 -9.07
N GLY A 149 12.68 -0.32 -9.06
CA GLY A 149 12.95 0.95 -9.74
C GLY A 149 12.95 2.14 -8.77
N ASP A 150 12.47 3.30 -9.21
CA ASP A 150 12.54 4.54 -8.44
C ASP A 150 11.13 5.08 -8.08
N PRO A 151 10.46 4.47 -7.09
CA PRO A 151 9.16 4.94 -6.65
C PRO A 151 9.28 6.32 -6.02
N PRO A 152 8.39 7.27 -6.34
CA PRO A 152 8.38 8.58 -5.68
C PRO A 152 7.94 8.46 -4.22
N TRP A 153 8.38 9.38 -3.36
CA TRP A 153 8.10 9.37 -1.92
C TRP A 153 6.63 9.17 -1.56
N GLY A 154 5.73 9.71 -2.39
CA GLY A 154 4.28 9.64 -2.15
C GLY A 154 3.66 8.26 -2.41
N LEU A 155 4.37 7.38 -3.12
CA LEU A 155 3.91 6.02 -3.50
C LEU A 155 4.78 4.91 -2.90
N MET A 156 5.78 5.25 -2.09
CA MET A 156 6.54 4.27 -1.31
C MET A 156 5.66 3.55 -0.30
N ALA A 157 6.10 2.37 0.12
CA ALA A 157 5.45 1.58 1.13
C ALA A 157 5.43 2.30 2.50
N LEU A 158 4.34 2.21 3.21
CA LEU A 158 4.10 2.83 4.52
C LEU A 158 3.78 1.75 5.54
N LEU A 159 4.55 1.68 6.62
CA LEU A 159 4.21 0.82 7.75
C LEU A 159 3.15 1.49 8.62
N GLY A 160 2.19 0.69 9.05
CA GLY A 160 1.10 1.10 9.92
C GLY A 160 -0.13 1.58 9.16
N SER A 161 -1.27 1.12 9.60
CA SER A 161 -2.58 1.53 9.08
C SER A 161 -3.66 1.30 10.13
N SER A 162 -4.92 1.64 9.81
CA SER A 162 -6.06 1.31 10.67
C SER A 162 -6.31 -0.19 10.78
N TYR A 163 -5.78 -0.99 9.89
CA TYR A 163 -6.05 -2.43 9.77
C TYR A 163 -4.85 -3.31 10.13
N ALA A 164 -3.64 -2.85 9.85
CA ALA A 164 -2.42 -3.60 10.07
C ALA A 164 -1.40 -2.77 10.84
N MET A 165 -0.64 -3.41 11.75
CA MET A 165 0.40 -2.76 12.57
C MET A 165 -0.09 -1.47 13.25
N ARG A 166 -1.28 -1.53 13.88
CA ARG A 166 -2.02 -0.38 14.46
C ARG A 166 -1.28 0.40 15.54
N GLY A 167 -0.19 -0.15 16.10
CA GLY A 167 0.68 0.55 17.06
C GLY A 167 1.61 1.56 16.43
N TYR A 168 1.74 1.60 15.11
CA TYR A 168 2.61 2.50 14.39
C TYR A 168 1.84 3.62 13.71
N TYR A 169 2.41 4.85 13.74
CA TYR A 169 1.85 5.95 12.96
C TYR A 169 2.08 5.67 11.47
N GLU A 170 1.01 5.67 10.67
CA GLU A 170 1.08 5.41 9.24
C GLU A 170 2.04 6.38 8.53
N GLY A 171 3.05 5.81 7.87
CA GLY A 171 4.07 6.57 7.15
C GLY A 171 5.19 7.15 8.02
N ARG A 172 5.29 6.77 9.31
CA ARG A 172 6.51 6.99 10.09
C ARG A 172 7.68 6.24 9.45
N TYR A 173 7.48 4.96 9.18
CA TYR A 173 8.41 4.11 8.44
C TYR A 173 7.96 4.10 6.98
N ARG A 174 8.76 4.67 6.11
CA ARG A 174 8.52 4.81 4.69
C ARG A 174 9.75 4.38 3.93
N ASP A 175 9.59 3.39 3.07
CA ASP A 175 10.68 2.87 2.24
C ASP A 175 10.14 2.28 0.93
N LYS A 176 11.03 1.78 0.07
CA LYS A 176 10.64 1.09 -1.17
C LYS A 176 9.80 -0.15 -0.88
N ASP A 177 10.21 -0.94 0.11
CA ASP A 177 9.63 -2.25 0.38
C ASP A 177 9.04 -2.33 1.79
N LEU A 178 8.02 -3.16 1.95
CA LEU A 178 7.35 -3.46 3.20
C LEU A 178 7.11 -4.97 3.30
N ILE A 179 7.39 -5.52 4.46
CA ILE A 179 6.91 -6.85 4.85
C ILE A 179 6.31 -6.72 6.25
N GLU A 180 5.08 -7.18 6.40
CA GLU A 180 4.38 -7.20 7.69
C GLU A 180 3.65 -8.53 7.89
N ILE A 181 3.64 -8.99 9.15
CA ILE A 181 2.96 -10.21 9.58
C ILE A 181 2.20 -9.87 10.84
N GLN A 182 0.97 -10.34 10.95
CA GLN A 182 0.15 -10.22 12.15
C GLN A 182 -0.67 -11.48 12.40
N LEU A 183 -0.91 -11.75 13.69
CA LEU A 183 -1.70 -12.87 14.21
C LEU A 183 -2.79 -12.36 15.14
#